data_64eb6c4d7ba203419b73fd77a56378a4
#
_entry.id   64eb6c4d7ba203419b73fd77a56378a4
#
_cell.length_a   1.000
_cell.length_b   1.000
_cell.length_c   1.000
_cell.angle_alpha   90.00
_cell.angle_beta   90.00
_cell.angle_gamma   90.00
#
_symmetry.space_group_name_H-M   'P 1'
#
loop_
_entity.id
_entity.type
_entity.pdbx_description
1 polymer ?
#
loop_
_entity_poly.entity_id
_entity_poly.type
_entity_poly.pdbx_seq_one_letter_code
_entity_poly.pdbx_strand_id
1 'polypeptide(L)'
;MKKMFFLLIMAIFPALAMASPFGLKMGMTLKEIAKECEGKPKFVKNDAYIIKPKKSHPSFEYYFAFVDKNKGLYQIKALSSLIHTNDYGIELQNSFNATKDRIAKKYGEPMVRDEIDPESVFYDGKYWMYTLKDGARTLAAIWGKGEKLADNLDMVVLECSSSEISSYQGFLILYYFFKNANKIEDEQDSVF
;
A
#
# COMPACT_ATOMS: atom_id res chain seq x y z
N MET A 1 -46.71 -6.86 45.85
CA MET A 1 -46.23 -7.22 44.46
C MET A 1 -45.19 -6.21 44.05
N LYS A 2 -43.89 -6.55 44.14
CA LYS A 2 -42.79 -5.67 43.76
C LYS A 2 -42.46 -5.92 42.27
N LYS A 3 -42.68 -4.92 41.42
CA LYS A 3 -42.29 -4.93 40.01
C LYS A 3 -40.79 -4.66 39.91
N MET A 4 -40.02 -5.70 39.56
CA MET A 4 -38.60 -5.64 39.33
C MET A 4 -38.37 -5.12 37.88
N PHE A 5 -37.88 -3.88 37.79
CA PHE A 5 -37.53 -3.25 36.51
C PHE A 5 -36.14 -3.74 36.11
N PHE A 6 -36.10 -4.62 35.12
CA PHE A 6 -34.82 -5.10 34.53
C PHE A 6 -34.29 -4.03 33.55
N LEU A 7 -33.32 -3.27 34.01
CA LEU A 7 -32.63 -2.29 33.16
C LEU A 7 -31.64 -3.02 32.25
N LEU A 8 -32.01 -3.23 30.98
CA LEU A 8 -31.14 -3.81 29.96
C LEU A 8 -30.10 -2.76 29.59
N ILE A 9 -28.90 -2.83 30.19
CA ILE A 9 -27.73 -2.02 29.77
C ILE A 9 -27.22 -2.59 28.46
N MET A 10 -27.62 -1.98 27.37
CA MET A 10 -27.09 -2.23 26.04
C MET A 10 -25.67 -1.65 25.98
N ALA A 11 -24.64 -2.48 26.21
CA ALA A 11 -23.25 -2.10 26.06
C ALA A 11 -22.99 -1.78 24.57
N ILE A 12 -23.01 -0.49 24.24
CA ILE A 12 -22.53 0.02 22.95
C ILE A 12 -21.00 -0.13 22.98
N PHE A 13 -20.49 -1.27 22.50
CA PHE A 13 -19.09 -1.37 22.15
C PHE A 13 -18.86 -0.40 20.98
N PRO A 14 -18.02 0.65 21.13
CA PRO A 14 -17.57 1.39 19.98
C PRO A 14 -16.79 0.41 19.13
N ALA A 15 -17.35 0.00 17.99
CA ALA A 15 -16.56 -0.63 16.95
C ALA A 15 -15.42 0.36 16.67
N LEU A 16 -14.21 0.03 17.09
CA LEU A 16 -12.99 0.70 16.67
C LEU A 16 -13.02 0.63 15.15
N ALA A 17 -13.52 1.69 14.51
CA ALA A 17 -13.47 1.84 13.08
C ALA A 17 -11.98 1.89 12.70
N MET A 18 -11.41 0.75 12.41
CA MET A 18 -10.05 0.65 11.89
C MET A 18 -10.01 1.55 10.66
N ALA A 19 -9.19 2.59 10.72
CA ALA A 19 -9.14 3.58 9.66
C ALA A 19 -8.67 2.91 8.37
N SER A 20 -9.54 2.89 7.36
CA SER A 20 -9.20 2.38 6.02
C SER A 20 -7.97 3.11 5.45
N PRO A 21 -7.22 2.50 4.53
CA PRO A 21 -6.02 3.11 3.95
C PRO A 21 -6.31 4.53 3.44
N PHE A 22 -5.66 5.52 4.05
CA PHE A 22 -5.81 6.95 3.72
C PHE A 22 -7.26 7.47 3.74
N GLY A 23 -8.18 6.78 4.46
CA GLY A 23 -9.61 7.11 4.50
C GLY A 23 -10.42 6.59 3.32
N LEU A 24 -9.79 5.86 2.40
CA LEU A 24 -10.43 5.32 1.21
C LEU A 24 -10.88 3.86 1.41
N LYS A 25 -11.98 3.48 0.76
CA LYS A 25 -12.59 2.15 0.90
C LYS A 25 -12.80 1.50 -0.46
N MET A 26 -12.77 0.16 -0.46
CA MET A 26 -13.12 -0.64 -1.62
C MET A 26 -14.42 -0.16 -2.29
N GLY A 27 -14.43 -0.10 -3.61
CA GLY A 27 -15.62 0.20 -4.40
C GLY A 27 -16.02 1.68 -4.45
N MET A 28 -15.28 2.59 -3.79
CA MET A 28 -15.58 4.02 -3.88
C MET A 28 -15.54 4.51 -5.32
N THR A 29 -16.53 5.28 -5.69
CA THR A 29 -16.57 6.04 -6.95
C THR A 29 -15.63 7.25 -6.89
N LEU A 30 -15.24 7.80 -8.04
CA LEU A 30 -14.44 9.03 -8.11
C LEU A 30 -15.06 10.21 -7.34
N LYS A 31 -16.40 10.30 -7.31
CA LYS A 31 -17.13 11.33 -6.58
C LYS A 31 -16.99 11.16 -5.05
N GLU A 32 -16.97 9.93 -4.57
CA GLU A 32 -16.77 9.62 -3.15
C GLU A 32 -15.31 9.82 -2.76
N ILE A 33 -14.34 9.39 -3.59
CA ILE A 33 -12.91 9.64 -3.39
C ILE A 33 -12.63 11.13 -3.29
N ALA A 34 -13.25 11.96 -4.16
CA ALA A 34 -13.09 13.41 -4.13
C ALA A 34 -13.51 14.04 -2.79
N LYS A 35 -14.47 13.45 -2.07
CA LYS A 35 -14.88 13.94 -0.73
C LYS A 35 -13.82 13.67 0.35
N GLU A 36 -13.02 12.61 0.19
CA GLU A 36 -11.95 12.23 1.10
C GLU A 36 -10.59 12.84 0.72
N CYS A 37 -10.52 13.62 -0.37
CA CYS A 37 -9.32 14.23 -0.89
C CYS A 37 -9.36 15.75 -0.85
N GLU A 38 -8.19 16.38 -0.89
CA GLU A 38 -8.00 17.79 -1.18
C GLU A 38 -8.05 18.00 -2.69
N GLY A 39 -9.16 18.49 -3.19
CA GLY A 39 -9.40 18.65 -4.62
C GLY A 39 -9.94 17.40 -5.32
N LYS A 40 -10.09 17.51 -6.64
CA LYS A 40 -10.64 16.43 -7.48
C LYS A 40 -9.55 15.47 -7.92
N PRO A 41 -9.82 14.14 -7.98
CA PRO A 41 -8.93 13.18 -8.62
C PRO A 41 -8.59 13.61 -10.05
N LYS A 42 -7.31 13.54 -10.43
CA LYS A 42 -6.82 13.91 -11.76
C LYS A 42 -6.47 12.63 -12.53
N PHE A 43 -7.13 12.41 -13.66
CA PHE A 43 -6.87 11.28 -14.54
C PHE A 43 -5.41 11.29 -15.05
N VAL A 44 -4.78 10.13 -15.10
CA VAL A 44 -3.42 9.93 -15.64
C VAL A 44 -3.48 9.08 -16.91
N LYS A 45 -3.82 7.81 -16.74
CA LYS A 45 -3.97 6.84 -17.84
C LYS A 45 -4.79 5.65 -17.35
N ASN A 46 -5.44 4.95 -18.28
CA ASN A 46 -6.30 3.79 -17.99
C ASN A 46 -7.33 4.15 -16.91
N ASP A 47 -7.26 3.56 -15.74
CA ASP A 47 -8.12 3.75 -14.57
C ASP A 47 -7.38 4.40 -13.37
N ALA A 48 -6.14 4.90 -13.60
CA ALA A 48 -5.32 5.54 -12.60
C ALA A 48 -5.60 7.06 -12.49
N TYR A 49 -5.76 7.52 -11.26
CA TYR A 49 -5.99 8.93 -10.90
C TYR A 49 -5.01 9.37 -9.83
N ILE A 50 -4.33 10.52 -10.01
CA ILE A 50 -3.59 11.19 -8.93
C ILE A 50 -4.61 11.78 -7.98
N ILE A 51 -4.39 11.54 -6.67
CA ILE A 51 -5.23 12.05 -5.58
C ILE A 51 -4.37 12.67 -4.49
N LYS A 52 -4.98 13.48 -3.63
CA LYS A 52 -4.36 14.01 -2.42
C LYS A 52 -5.28 13.70 -1.22
N PRO A 53 -5.14 12.54 -0.57
CA PRO A 53 -5.99 12.16 0.55
C PRO A 53 -5.88 13.15 1.71
N LYS A 54 -6.99 13.52 2.35
CA LYS A 54 -7.01 14.33 3.59
C LYS A 54 -6.32 13.61 4.74
N LYS A 55 -6.34 12.28 4.75
CA LYS A 55 -5.64 11.40 5.71
C LYS A 55 -4.36 10.86 5.08
N SER A 56 -3.47 11.73 4.63
CA SER A 56 -2.15 11.36 4.12
C SER A 56 -1.21 10.90 5.25
N HIS A 57 -0.17 10.15 4.89
CA HIS A 57 0.89 9.75 5.82
C HIS A 57 2.19 10.48 5.47
N PRO A 58 2.94 11.02 6.45
CA PRO A 58 4.14 11.83 6.18
C PRO A 58 5.25 11.14 5.38
N SER A 59 5.28 9.80 5.40
CA SER A 59 6.26 9.02 4.62
C SER A 59 5.95 8.97 3.13
N PHE A 60 4.76 9.41 2.68
CA PHE A 60 4.34 9.33 1.29
C PHE A 60 3.93 10.70 0.76
N GLU A 61 4.33 10.99 -0.47
CA GLU A 61 4.11 12.29 -1.12
C GLU A 61 3.09 12.18 -2.26
N TYR A 62 3.16 11.10 -3.03
CA TYR A 62 2.30 10.90 -4.19
C TYR A 62 1.34 9.74 -3.96
N TYR A 63 0.08 9.94 -4.32
CA TYR A 63 -0.98 8.93 -4.16
C TYR A 63 -1.74 8.76 -5.45
N PHE A 64 -2.00 7.50 -5.80
CA PHE A 64 -2.79 7.11 -6.95
C PHE A 64 -3.93 6.21 -6.50
N ALA A 65 -5.12 6.47 -7.02
CA ALA A 65 -6.29 5.60 -6.90
C ALA A 65 -6.56 4.95 -8.26
N PHE A 66 -6.75 3.65 -8.27
CA PHE A 66 -7.14 2.89 -9.44
C PHE A 66 -8.62 2.55 -9.31
N VAL A 67 -9.43 3.05 -10.24
CA VAL A 67 -10.89 3.06 -10.13
C VAL A 67 -11.51 2.48 -11.39
N ASP A 68 -12.01 1.26 -11.28
CA ASP A 68 -12.80 0.64 -12.34
C ASP A 68 -14.15 1.33 -12.50
N LYS A 69 -14.65 1.42 -13.73
CA LYS A 69 -15.89 2.11 -14.07
C LYS A 69 -17.12 1.51 -13.38
N ASN A 70 -17.15 0.19 -13.20
CA ASN A 70 -18.29 -0.55 -12.67
C ASN A 70 -18.09 -0.96 -11.21
N LYS A 71 -16.85 -1.30 -10.81
CA LYS A 71 -16.50 -1.87 -9.49
C LYS A 71 -15.92 -0.85 -8.52
N GLY A 72 -15.64 0.39 -8.99
CA GLY A 72 -15.07 1.47 -8.19
C GLY A 72 -13.61 1.24 -7.81
N LEU A 73 -13.16 1.83 -6.70
CA LEU A 73 -11.80 1.75 -6.19
C LEU A 73 -11.38 0.31 -5.91
N TYR A 74 -10.31 -0.15 -6.56
CA TYR A 74 -9.79 -1.51 -6.38
C TYR A 74 -8.32 -1.56 -5.94
N GLN A 75 -7.56 -0.46 -6.14
CA GLN A 75 -6.16 -0.38 -5.71
C GLN A 75 -5.79 1.05 -5.32
N ILE A 76 -4.91 1.17 -4.33
CA ILE A 76 -4.23 2.42 -3.99
C ILE A 76 -2.74 2.18 -4.10
N LYS A 77 -2.01 3.12 -4.72
CA LYS A 77 -0.55 3.17 -4.75
C LYS A 77 -0.09 4.46 -4.12
N ALA A 78 0.86 4.38 -3.20
CA ALA A 78 1.51 5.55 -2.61
C ALA A 78 3.02 5.48 -2.81
N LEU A 79 3.65 6.61 -3.14
CA LEU A 79 5.10 6.72 -3.30
C LEU A 79 5.65 7.70 -2.28
N SER A 80 6.79 7.35 -1.69
CA SER A 80 7.51 8.29 -0.83
C SER A 80 8.19 9.38 -1.67
N SER A 81 8.70 10.42 -0.99
CA SER A 81 9.73 11.29 -1.57
C SER A 81 10.98 10.49 -1.89
N LEU A 82 11.86 11.05 -2.72
CA LEU A 82 13.18 10.48 -2.98
C LEU A 82 14.00 10.46 -1.69
N ILE A 83 14.61 9.33 -1.41
CA ILE A 83 15.49 9.08 -0.26
C ILE A 83 16.92 9.03 -0.81
N HIS A 84 17.75 9.98 -0.38
CA HIS A 84 19.18 9.94 -0.68
C HIS A 84 19.84 8.88 0.19
N THR A 85 20.71 8.08 -0.42
CA THR A 85 21.37 6.96 0.24
C THR A 85 22.78 6.76 -0.34
N ASN A 86 23.53 5.79 0.20
CA ASN A 86 24.81 5.34 -0.32
C ASN A 86 24.69 4.07 -1.16
N ASP A 87 25.79 3.52 -1.65
CA ASP A 87 25.80 2.29 -2.46
C ASP A 87 25.19 1.09 -1.73
N TYR A 88 25.28 1.07 -0.41
CA TYR A 88 24.67 0.03 0.45
C TYR A 88 23.16 0.22 0.66
N GLY A 89 22.57 1.34 0.27
CA GLY A 89 21.14 1.60 0.42
C GLY A 89 20.67 1.79 1.86
N ILE A 90 21.55 2.19 2.79
CA ILE A 90 21.28 2.19 4.24
C ILE A 90 20.04 3.01 4.61
N GLU A 91 19.92 4.24 4.10
CA GLU A 91 18.82 5.15 4.42
C GLU A 91 17.49 4.63 3.84
N LEU A 92 17.53 4.03 2.65
CA LEU A 92 16.37 3.43 2.02
C LEU A 92 15.90 2.19 2.79
N GLN A 93 16.82 1.29 3.17
CA GLN A 93 16.52 0.11 4.00
C GLN A 93 15.97 0.51 5.38
N ASN A 94 16.53 1.52 6.03
CA ASN A 94 16.04 2.03 7.30
C ASN A 94 14.61 2.58 7.17
N SER A 95 14.34 3.34 6.10
CA SER A 95 12.99 3.86 5.82
C SER A 95 11.99 2.75 5.53
N PHE A 96 12.42 1.73 4.79
CA PHE A 96 11.62 0.51 4.55
C PHE A 96 11.26 -0.18 5.87
N ASN A 97 12.25 -0.49 6.73
CA ASN A 97 12.03 -1.18 7.99
C ASN A 97 11.11 -0.36 8.91
N ALA A 98 11.34 0.94 9.05
CA ALA A 98 10.49 1.80 9.87
C ALA A 98 9.04 1.85 9.36
N THR A 99 8.83 1.82 8.05
CA THR A 99 7.50 1.82 7.44
C THR A 99 6.85 0.45 7.58
N LYS A 100 7.57 -0.64 7.32
CA LYS A 100 7.13 -2.03 7.52
C LYS A 100 6.61 -2.25 8.94
N ASP A 101 7.38 -1.83 9.95
CA ASP A 101 7.02 -2.02 11.37
C ASP A 101 5.75 -1.23 11.76
N ARG A 102 5.50 -0.08 11.12
CA ARG A 102 4.25 0.68 11.31
C ARG A 102 3.06 -0.03 10.69
N ILE A 103 3.23 -0.60 9.49
CA ILE A 103 2.18 -1.36 8.80
C ILE A 103 1.88 -2.65 9.56
N ALA A 104 2.92 -3.33 10.09
CA ALA A 104 2.80 -4.55 10.88
C ALA A 104 1.94 -4.36 12.16
N LYS A 105 1.96 -3.19 12.79
CA LYS A 105 1.08 -2.88 13.95
C LYS A 105 -0.40 -3.00 13.60
N LYS A 106 -0.77 -2.85 12.34
CA LYS A 106 -2.17 -2.91 11.88
C LYS A 106 -2.53 -4.26 11.26
N TYR A 107 -1.64 -4.83 10.47
CA TYR A 107 -1.93 -5.99 9.63
C TYR A 107 -1.18 -7.26 10.06
N GLY A 108 -0.41 -7.21 11.16
CA GLY A 108 0.43 -8.34 11.60
C GLY A 108 1.79 -8.38 10.91
N GLU A 109 2.55 -9.44 11.15
CA GLU A 109 3.88 -9.61 10.58
C GLU A 109 3.80 -9.95 9.07
N PRO A 110 4.60 -9.29 8.23
CA PRO A 110 4.61 -9.58 6.80
C PRO A 110 5.51 -10.76 6.45
N MET A 111 5.30 -11.35 5.30
CA MET A 111 6.33 -12.09 4.61
C MET A 111 7.31 -11.08 4.01
N VAL A 112 8.58 -11.17 4.39
CA VAL A 112 9.64 -10.32 3.82
C VAL A 112 10.39 -11.09 2.74
N ARG A 113 10.58 -10.43 1.60
CA ARG A 113 11.45 -10.88 0.52
C ARG A 113 12.63 -9.92 0.43
N ASP A 114 13.84 -10.40 0.69
CA ASP A 114 15.12 -9.74 0.41
C ASP A 114 15.93 -10.72 -0.43
N GLU A 115 15.75 -10.64 -1.72
CA GLU A 115 16.25 -11.61 -2.68
C GLU A 115 17.14 -10.91 -3.70
N ILE A 116 18.21 -11.59 -4.09
CA ILE A 116 19.06 -11.21 -5.21
C ILE A 116 19.01 -12.33 -6.25
N ASP A 117 19.00 -11.95 -7.53
CA ASP A 117 19.08 -12.90 -8.64
C ASP A 117 20.37 -13.73 -8.49
N PRO A 118 20.27 -15.07 -8.41
CA PRO A 118 21.45 -15.94 -8.31
C PRO A 118 22.44 -15.81 -9.46
N GLU A 119 22.00 -15.34 -10.63
CA GLU A 119 22.83 -15.10 -11.79
C GLU A 119 23.52 -13.73 -11.78
N SER A 120 23.18 -12.86 -10.83
CA SER A 120 23.84 -11.56 -10.68
C SER A 120 25.31 -11.74 -10.30
N VAL A 121 26.21 -11.03 -10.96
CA VAL A 121 27.64 -11.00 -10.62
C VAL A 121 27.95 -10.03 -9.46
N PHE A 122 26.97 -9.29 -8.97
CA PHE A 122 27.10 -8.23 -7.95
C PHE A 122 26.49 -8.65 -6.62
N TYR A 123 27.06 -9.67 -5.95
CA TYR A 123 26.55 -10.18 -4.67
C TYR A 123 26.95 -9.33 -3.46
N ASP A 124 28.01 -8.52 -3.58
CA ASP A 124 28.55 -7.72 -2.48
C ASP A 124 27.56 -6.61 -2.09
N GLY A 125 27.35 -6.42 -0.80
CA GLY A 125 26.47 -5.38 -0.25
C GLY A 125 26.76 -3.97 -0.76
N LYS A 126 28.00 -3.67 -1.14
CA LYS A 126 28.37 -2.39 -1.78
C LYS A 126 27.68 -2.13 -3.12
N TYR A 127 27.09 -3.14 -3.74
CA TYR A 127 26.32 -3.01 -4.97
C TYR A 127 24.81 -3.05 -4.73
N TRP A 128 24.37 -2.91 -3.48
CA TRP A 128 22.96 -3.07 -3.09
C TRP A 128 22.03 -2.17 -3.91
N MET A 129 22.33 -0.88 -4.00
CA MET A 129 21.55 0.08 -4.78
C MET A 129 21.67 -0.15 -6.29
N TYR A 130 22.82 -0.60 -6.75
CA TYR A 130 23.02 -0.96 -8.16
C TYR A 130 22.12 -2.14 -8.54
N THR A 131 22.14 -3.22 -7.77
CA THR A 131 21.34 -4.42 -8.04
C THR A 131 19.83 -4.15 -7.88
N LEU A 132 19.43 -3.24 -6.98
CA LEU A 132 18.05 -2.78 -6.89
C LEU A 132 17.63 -2.01 -8.17
N LYS A 133 18.50 -1.16 -8.69
CA LYS A 133 18.25 -0.38 -9.91
C LYS A 133 18.21 -1.26 -11.17
N ASP A 134 19.07 -2.25 -11.24
CA ASP A 134 19.18 -3.19 -12.35
C ASP A 134 18.06 -4.24 -12.36
N GLY A 135 17.25 -4.29 -11.27
CA GLY A 135 16.17 -5.26 -11.11
C GLY A 135 16.64 -6.63 -10.61
N ALA A 136 17.94 -6.82 -10.38
CA ALA A 136 18.49 -8.06 -9.84
C ALA A 136 18.20 -8.26 -8.35
N ARG A 137 17.79 -7.21 -7.63
CA ARG A 137 17.43 -7.27 -6.20
C ARG A 137 15.99 -6.84 -5.98
N THR A 138 15.34 -7.57 -5.08
CA THR A 138 14.01 -7.21 -4.54
C THR A 138 14.11 -7.07 -3.03
N LEU A 139 13.62 -5.94 -2.48
CA LEU A 139 13.31 -5.82 -1.06
C LEU A 139 11.85 -5.42 -0.93
N ALA A 140 11.01 -6.33 -0.44
CA ALA A 140 9.58 -6.16 -0.28
C ALA A 140 9.04 -6.81 1.00
N ALA A 141 7.96 -6.25 1.54
CA ALA A 141 7.16 -6.83 2.61
C ALA A 141 5.73 -7.00 2.13
N ILE A 142 5.15 -8.19 2.32
CA ILE A 142 3.86 -8.59 1.77
C ILE A 142 2.97 -9.09 2.91
N TRP A 143 1.78 -8.52 3.03
CA TRP A 143 0.72 -8.93 3.95
C TRP A 143 -0.45 -9.50 3.16
N GLY A 144 -1.18 -10.46 3.72
CA GLY A 144 -2.42 -11.02 3.14
C GLY A 144 -2.24 -12.28 2.31
N LYS A 145 -1.03 -12.78 2.10
CA LYS A 145 -0.76 -14.01 1.34
C LYS A 145 -1.35 -15.24 2.05
N GLY A 146 -2.67 -15.45 1.92
CA GLY A 146 -3.42 -16.51 2.60
C GLY A 146 -4.04 -16.10 3.93
N GLU A 147 -3.79 -14.90 4.42
CA GLU A 147 -4.38 -14.36 5.65
C GLU A 147 -5.48 -13.34 5.35
N LYS A 148 -6.50 -13.28 6.21
CA LYS A 148 -7.61 -12.35 6.05
C LYS A 148 -7.20 -10.98 6.60
N LEU A 149 -7.01 -10.01 5.72
CA LEU A 149 -6.75 -8.62 6.09
C LEU A 149 -8.04 -7.84 6.43
N ALA A 150 -7.88 -6.82 7.28
CA ALA A 150 -8.93 -5.83 7.54
C ALA A 150 -9.22 -4.97 6.28
N ASP A 151 -10.24 -4.09 6.36
CA ASP A 151 -10.57 -3.06 5.37
C ASP A 151 -10.91 -3.58 3.95
N ASN A 152 -11.34 -4.85 3.83
CA ASN A 152 -11.58 -5.50 2.55
C ASN A 152 -10.35 -5.57 1.64
N LEU A 153 -9.16 -5.57 2.24
CA LEU A 153 -7.92 -5.79 1.53
C LEU A 153 -7.71 -7.28 1.24
N ASP A 154 -7.15 -7.55 0.08
CA ASP A 154 -6.64 -8.85 -0.31
C ASP A 154 -5.14 -8.91 -0.03
N MET A 155 -4.41 -7.85 -0.37
CA MET A 155 -2.97 -7.79 -0.22
C MET A 155 -2.51 -6.36 0.07
N VAL A 156 -1.42 -6.24 0.86
CA VAL A 156 -0.64 -5.02 1.03
C VAL A 156 0.80 -5.34 0.67
N VAL A 157 1.44 -4.48 -0.13
CA VAL A 157 2.84 -4.64 -0.51
C VAL A 157 3.58 -3.34 -0.25
N LEU A 158 4.68 -3.42 0.48
CA LEU A 158 5.66 -2.34 0.62
C LEU A 158 6.94 -2.80 -0.07
N GLU A 159 7.47 -2.01 -0.98
CA GLU A 159 8.72 -2.33 -1.69
C GLU A 159 9.66 -1.14 -1.79
N CYS A 160 10.94 -1.43 -1.92
CA CYS A 160 11.97 -0.48 -2.30
C CYS A 160 12.09 -0.42 -3.82
N SER A 161 12.29 0.79 -4.33
CA SER A 161 12.63 1.04 -5.73
C SER A 161 13.76 2.04 -5.83
N SER A 162 14.59 1.91 -6.86
CA SER A 162 15.65 2.86 -7.17
C SER A 162 15.15 3.94 -8.13
N SER A 163 15.73 5.14 -8.02
CA SER A 163 15.53 6.19 -9.00
C SER A 163 16.20 5.80 -10.33
N GLU A 164 15.52 6.07 -11.44
CA GLU A 164 16.10 5.89 -12.78
C GLU A 164 17.29 6.83 -13.03
N ILE A 165 17.27 8.01 -12.38
CA ILE A 165 18.27 9.08 -12.61
C ILE A 165 19.56 8.80 -11.86
N SER A 166 19.50 8.20 -10.65
CA SER A 166 20.66 8.01 -9.78
C SER A 166 20.55 6.75 -8.94
N SER A 167 21.63 5.96 -8.87
CA SER A 167 21.75 4.84 -7.93
C SER A 167 21.92 5.27 -6.46
N TYR A 168 22.14 6.58 -6.19
CA TYR A 168 22.18 7.12 -4.84
C TYR A 168 20.84 7.65 -4.33
N GLN A 169 19.77 7.30 -5.03
CA GLN A 169 18.41 7.70 -4.69
C GLN A 169 17.45 6.55 -4.89
N GLY A 170 16.57 6.35 -3.93
CA GLY A 170 15.48 5.40 -4.02
C GLY A 170 14.22 5.96 -3.38
N PHE A 171 13.16 5.19 -3.41
CA PHE A 171 11.88 5.52 -2.81
C PHE A 171 11.11 4.26 -2.43
N LEU A 172 10.16 4.42 -1.55
CA LEU A 172 9.24 3.36 -1.15
C LEU A 172 7.98 3.42 -2.00
N ILE A 173 7.48 2.26 -2.37
CA ILE A 173 6.18 2.10 -2.99
C ILE A 173 5.31 1.26 -2.07
N LEU A 174 4.11 1.75 -1.75
CA LEU A 174 3.13 1.05 -0.95
C LEU A 174 1.88 0.83 -1.78
N TYR A 175 1.49 -0.44 -1.91
CA TYR A 175 0.26 -0.85 -2.59
C TYR A 175 -0.75 -1.40 -1.61
N TYR A 176 -2.01 -1.04 -1.80
CA TYR A 176 -3.16 -1.66 -1.18
C TYR A 176 -4.05 -2.23 -2.28
N PHE A 177 -4.16 -3.54 -2.36
CA PHE A 177 -5.08 -4.23 -3.26
C PHE A 177 -6.33 -4.60 -2.50
N PHE A 178 -7.49 -4.17 -2.97
CA PHE A 178 -8.77 -4.56 -2.42
C PHE A 178 -9.26 -5.86 -3.04
N LYS A 179 -10.16 -6.58 -2.36
CA LYS A 179 -10.70 -7.88 -2.81
C LYS A 179 -11.41 -7.86 -4.15
N ASN A 180 -11.84 -6.68 -4.62
CA ASN A 180 -12.43 -6.53 -5.95
C ASN A 180 -11.37 -6.42 -7.06
N ALA A 181 -10.08 -6.31 -6.76
CA ALA A 181 -9.01 -6.24 -7.75
C ALA A 181 -8.94 -7.54 -8.58
N ASN A 182 -8.88 -8.70 -7.94
CA ASN A 182 -8.79 -10.01 -8.61
C ASN A 182 -9.93 -10.22 -9.63
N LYS A 183 -11.15 -9.78 -9.29
CA LYS A 183 -12.30 -9.89 -10.21
C LYS A 183 -12.18 -8.98 -11.44
N ILE A 184 -11.37 -7.94 -11.37
CA ILE A 184 -11.12 -7.03 -12.48
C ILE A 184 -10.08 -7.63 -13.41
N GLU A 185 -9.01 -8.20 -12.85
CA GLU A 185 -7.98 -8.94 -13.59
C GLU A 185 -8.58 -10.15 -14.32
N ASP A 186 -9.36 -10.98 -13.62
CA ASP A 186 -10.05 -12.14 -14.22
C ASP A 186 -10.95 -11.76 -15.40
N GLU A 187 -11.67 -10.62 -15.31
CA GLU A 187 -12.53 -10.13 -16.40
C GLU A 187 -11.72 -9.59 -17.58
N GLN A 188 -10.58 -8.94 -17.33
CA GLN A 188 -9.68 -8.48 -18.37
C GLN A 188 -9.00 -9.64 -19.10
N ASP A 189 -8.60 -10.68 -18.36
CA ASP A 189 -7.99 -11.89 -18.93
C ASP A 189 -9.01 -12.76 -19.68
N SER A 190 -10.29 -12.70 -19.33
CA SER A 190 -11.34 -13.48 -19.98
C SER A 190 -11.64 -13.08 -21.42
N VAL A 191 -11.06 -11.97 -21.92
CA VAL A 191 -11.21 -11.50 -23.30
C VAL A 191 -10.07 -11.91 -24.22
N PHE A 192 -9.09 -12.67 -23.71
CA PHE A 192 -8.03 -13.32 -24.47
C PHE A 192 -8.31 -14.82 -24.67
#